data_63191f4ed418fa551d7e60e75657771e
#
_entry.id   63191f4ed418fa551d7e60e75657771e
#
_cell.length_a   1.000
_cell.length_b   1.000
_cell.length_c   1.000
_cell.angle_alpha   90.00
_cell.angle_beta   90.00
_cell.angle_gamma   90.00
#
_symmetry.space_group_name_H-M   'P 1'
#
loop_
_entity.id
_entity.type
_entity.pdbx_description
1 polymer ?
#
loop_
_entity_poly.entity_id
_entity_poly.type
_entity_poly.pdbx_seq_one_letter_code
_entity_poly.pdbx_strand_id
1 'polypeptide(L)'
;MNTTDRRMEIVNILIVRRRTTAKELAEEFGVTTRTIRNDIQALSPGYPIYTQQGGAGGIFMGDDYKPYINTLSSDELNTLCEIYRQAEGPQKMILLQILNKYGPDKLEI
;
A
#
# COMPACT_ATOMS: atom_id res chain seq x y z
N MET A 1 -16.31 7.56 -5.77
CA MET A 1 -15.06 6.91 -6.23
C MET A 1 -15.37 6.08 -7.45
N ASN A 2 -14.62 6.24 -8.52
CA ASN A 2 -14.82 5.44 -9.73
C ASN A 2 -14.11 4.08 -9.62
N THR A 3 -14.33 3.22 -10.61
CA THR A 3 -13.79 1.86 -10.63
C THR A 3 -12.25 1.86 -10.59
N THR A 4 -11.62 2.72 -11.37
CA THR A 4 -10.15 2.80 -11.42
C THR A 4 -9.58 3.21 -10.07
N ASP A 5 -10.13 4.23 -9.43
CA ASP A 5 -9.69 4.69 -8.12
C ASP A 5 -9.89 3.62 -7.05
N ARG A 6 -11.04 2.93 -7.09
CA ARG A 6 -11.32 1.85 -6.16
C ARG A 6 -10.31 0.72 -6.29
N ARG A 7 -9.99 0.31 -7.51
CA ARG A 7 -9.02 -0.77 -7.76
C ARG A 7 -7.63 -0.38 -7.28
N MET A 8 -7.21 0.85 -7.48
CA MET A 8 -5.91 1.32 -6.98
C MET A 8 -5.89 1.36 -5.46
N GLU A 9 -6.99 1.76 -4.82
CA GLU A 9 -7.08 1.71 -3.36
C GLU A 9 -7.02 0.28 -2.83
N ILE A 10 -7.62 -0.68 -3.51
CA ILE A 10 -7.52 -2.09 -3.14
C ILE A 10 -6.06 -2.54 -3.17
N VAL A 11 -5.31 -2.18 -4.20
CA VAL A 11 -3.88 -2.50 -4.28
C VAL A 11 -3.13 -1.89 -3.08
N ASN A 12 -3.38 -0.63 -2.77
CA ASN A 12 -2.75 0.05 -1.64
C ASN A 12 -3.07 -0.62 -0.31
N ILE A 13 -4.32 -1.02 -0.10
CA ILE A 13 -4.75 -1.74 1.09
C ILE A 13 -3.99 -3.06 1.22
N LEU A 14 -3.88 -3.81 0.13
CA LEU A 14 -3.17 -5.09 0.13
C LEU A 14 -1.67 -4.93 0.36
N ILE A 15 -1.07 -3.86 -0.15
CA ILE A 15 0.34 -3.56 0.13
C ILE A 15 0.57 -3.30 1.62
N VAL A 16 -0.31 -2.54 2.24
CA VAL A 16 -0.17 -2.13 3.64
C VAL A 16 -0.58 -3.25 4.59
N ARG A 17 -1.76 -3.81 4.39
CA ARG A 17 -2.35 -4.81 5.30
C ARG A 17 -1.89 -6.23 5.00
N ARG A 18 -1.44 -6.50 3.78
CA ARG A 18 -1.04 -7.80 3.24
C ARG A 18 -2.19 -8.80 3.09
N ARG A 19 -3.26 -8.65 3.83
CA ARG A 19 -4.45 -9.50 3.79
C ARG A 19 -5.71 -8.68 4.00
N THR A 20 -6.76 -9.02 3.29
CA THR A 20 -8.11 -8.50 3.52
C THR A 20 -9.12 -9.55 3.06
N THR A 21 -10.40 -9.24 3.13
CA THR A 21 -11.47 -10.11 2.60
C THR A 21 -12.35 -9.30 1.67
N ALA A 22 -13.06 -10.01 0.78
CA ALA A 22 -14.02 -9.37 -0.10
C ALA A 22 -15.12 -8.65 0.69
N LYS A 23 -15.53 -9.23 1.80
CA LYS A 23 -16.53 -8.63 2.68
C LYS A 23 -16.04 -7.31 3.29
N GLU A 24 -14.81 -7.30 3.80
CA GLU A 24 -14.21 -6.09 4.39
C GLU A 24 -14.13 -4.97 3.34
N LEU A 25 -13.63 -5.29 2.15
CA LEU A 25 -13.52 -4.31 1.08
C LEU A 25 -14.88 -3.81 0.61
N ALA A 26 -15.85 -4.72 0.49
CA ALA A 26 -17.21 -4.35 0.09
C ALA A 26 -17.81 -3.36 1.10
N GLU A 27 -17.62 -3.59 2.38
CA GLU A 27 -18.08 -2.69 3.43
C GLU A 27 -17.36 -1.33 3.38
N GLU A 28 -16.04 -1.34 3.22
CA GLU A 28 -15.25 -0.10 3.15
C GLU A 28 -15.63 0.77 1.95
N PHE A 29 -15.90 0.17 0.81
CA PHE A 29 -16.20 0.91 -0.42
C PHE A 29 -17.70 1.08 -0.69
N GLY A 30 -18.56 0.48 0.12
CA GLY A 30 -20.01 0.56 -0.10
C GLY A 30 -20.45 -0.11 -1.39
N VAL A 31 -19.83 -1.22 -1.74
CA VAL A 31 -20.16 -2.02 -2.93
C VAL A 31 -20.42 -3.46 -2.53
N THR A 32 -20.84 -4.29 -3.52
CA THR A 32 -21.07 -5.71 -3.25
C THR A 32 -19.77 -6.51 -3.26
N THR A 33 -19.80 -7.68 -2.65
CA THR A 33 -18.66 -8.61 -2.71
C THR A 33 -18.40 -9.06 -4.15
N ARG A 34 -19.44 -9.16 -4.97
CA ARG A 34 -19.28 -9.48 -6.39
C ARG A 34 -18.46 -8.42 -7.11
N THR A 35 -18.70 -7.15 -6.83
CA THR A 35 -17.94 -6.04 -7.41
C THR A 35 -16.48 -6.14 -6.98
N ILE A 36 -16.22 -6.44 -5.71
CA ILE A 36 -14.85 -6.62 -5.22
C ILE A 36 -14.17 -7.80 -5.91
N ARG A 37 -14.84 -8.94 -6.06
CA ARG A 37 -14.27 -10.09 -6.76
C ARG A 37 -13.95 -9.77 -8.22
N ASN A 38 -14.80 -9.01 -8.88
CA ASN A 38 -14.51 -8.54 -10.24
C ASN A 38 -13.29 -7.63 -10.27
N ASP A 39 -13.13 -6.75 -9.29
CA ASP A 39 -11.96 -5.89 -9.18
C ASP A 39 -10.69 -6.71 -8.99
N ILE A 40 -10.72 -7.70 -8.10
CA ILE A 40 -9.56 -8.58 -7.86
C ILE A 40 -9.20 -9.35 -9.12
N GLN A 41 -10.19 -9.85 -9.84
CA GLN A 41 -9.95 -10.55 -11.09
C GLN A 41 -9.31 -9.64 -12.14
N ALA A 42 -9.74 -8.39 -12.21
CA ALA A 42 -9.17 -7.40 -13.12
C ALA A 42 -7.73 -7.00 -12.73
N LEU A 43 -7.42 -7.01 -11.44
CA LEU A 43 -6.10 -6.64 -10.93
C LEU A 43 -5.08 -7.78 -11.01
N SER A 44 -5.52 -9.02 -10.93
CA SER A 44 -4.63 -10.19 -10.82
C SER A 44 -3.61 -10.33 -11.96
N PRO A 45 -3.89 -9.96 -13.22
CA PRO A 45 -2.86 -10.02 -14.25
C PRO A 45 -1.68 -9.09 -14.04
N GLY A 46 -1.89 -7.96 -13.35
CA GLY A 46 -0.85 -6.95 -13.13
C GLY A 46 -0.20 -6.99 -11.76
N TYR A 47 -0.79 -7.74 -10.83
CA TYR A 47 -0.32 -7.79 -9.43
C TYR A 47 -0.36 -9.23 -8.92
N PRO A 48 0.59 -9.62 -8.06
CA PRO A 48 0.60 -10.99 -7.50
C PRO A 48 -0.42 -11.11 -6.37
N ILE A 49 -1.70 -11.01 -6.72
CA ILE A 49 -2.82 -11.14 -5.80
C ILE A 49 -3.33 -12.57 -5.88
N TYR A 50 -3.53 -13.20 -4.74
CA TYR A 50 -4.13 -14.53 -4.68
C TYR A 50 -5.19 -14.59 -3.60
N THR A 51 -6.10 -15.53 -3.75
CA THR A 51 -7.20 -15.73 -2.80
C THR A 51 -7.11 -17.13 -2.21
N GLN A 52 -7.46 -17.24 -0.94
CA GLN A 52 -7.60 -18.52 -0.25
C GLN A 52 -9.01 -18.59 0.34
N GLN A 53 -9.59 -19.78 0.28
CA GLN A 53 -10.92 -20.03 0.86
C GLN A 53 -10.78 -20.68 2.24
N GLY A 54 -11.85 -20.60 3.03
CA GLY A 54 -11.89 -21.17 4.36
C GLY A 54 -11.80 -20.13 5.47
N GLY A 55 -11.83 -20.60 6.73
CA GLY A 55 -11.91 -19.73 7.90
C GLY A 55 -10.72 -18.80 8.09
N ALA A 56 -9.52 -19.23 7.67
CA ALA A 56 -8.31 -18.41 7.67
C ALA A 56 -8.00 -17.83 6.29
N GLY A 57 -8.97 -17.87 5.38
CA GLY A 57 -8.81 -17.42 4.01
C GLY A 57 -8.85 -15.91 3.87
N GLY A 58 -8.80 -15.45 2.63
CA GLY A 58 -8.87 -14.04 2.30
C GLY A 58 -8.20 -13.73 0.98
N ILE A 59 -7.96 -12.45 0.78
CA ILE A 59 -7.27 -11.91 -0.38
C ILE A 59 -5.91 -11.44 0.10
N PHE A 60 -4.86 -11.85 -0.60
CA PHE A 60 -3.48 -11.62 -0.19
C PHE A 60 -2.67 -11.00 -1.32
N MET A 61 -1.72 -10.16 -0.96
CA MET A 61 -0.64 -9.75 -1.85
C MET A 61 0.56 -10.67 -1.65
N GLY A 62 1.18 -11.10 -2.75
CA GLY A 62 2.39 -11.93 -2.67
C GLY A 62 3.50 -11.25 -1.88
N ASP A 63 4.22 -12.01 -1.07
CA ASP A 63 5.23 -11.50 -0.15
C ASP A 63 6.38 -10.82 -0.87
N ASP A 64 6.67 -11.23 -2.09
CA ASP A 64 7.77 -10.69 -2.88
C ASP A 64 7.41 -9.40 -3.60
N TYR A 65 6.14 -8.99 -3.54
CA TYR A 65 5.73 -7.78 -4.24
C TYR A 65 6.27 -6.54 -3.53
N LYS A 66 7.12 -5.84 -4.26
CA LYS A 66 7.63 -4.53 -3.86
C LYS A 66 7.20 -3.52 -4.92
N PRO A 67 6.41 -2.52 -4.57
CA PRO A 67 6.05 -1.50 -5.54
C PRO A 67 7.31 -0.88 -6.16
N TYR A 68 7.25 -0.60 -7.46
CA TYR A 68 8.34 0.12 -8.13
C TYR A 68 8.65 1.45 -7.47
N ILE A 69 7.71 1.96 -6.72
CA ILE A 69 7.84 3.23 -6.05
C ILE A 69 8.31 2.97 -4.62
N ASN A 70 9.46 2.34 -4.50
CA ASN A 70 10.21 2.37 -3.25
C ASN A 70 10.99 3.67 -3.11
N THR A 71 10.87 4.56 -4.09
CA THR A 71 11.52 5.85 -4.06
C THR A 71 10.46 6.93 -3.95
N LEU A 72 10.72 7.86 -3.07
CA LEU A 72 9.89 9.04 -2.91
C LEU A 72 10.10 9.98 -4.09
N SER A 73 9.05 10.69 -4.49
CA SER A 73 9.21 11.79 -5.44
C SER A 73 10.05 12.88 -4.80
N SER A 74 10.59 13.79 -5.62
CA SER A 74 11.38 14.91 -5.10
C SER A 74 10.60 15.76 -4.11
N ASP A 75 9.33 16.02 -4.38
CA ASP A 75 8.48 16.80 -3.48
C ASP A 75 8.21 16.08 -2.18
N GLU A 76 7.92 14.79 -2.24
CA GLU A 76 7.73 13.96 -1.04
C GLU A 76 8.99 13.90 -0.20
N LEU A 77 10.13 13.70 -0.84
CA LEU A 77 11.42 13.65 -0.16
C LEU A 77 11.72 14.99 0.53
N ASN A 78 11.55 16.10 -0.19
CA ASN A 78 11.80 17.42 0.36
C ASN A 78 10.92 17.71 1.57
N THR A 79 9.63 17.37 1.48
CA THR A 79 8.68 17.55 2.58
C THR A 79 9.09 16.74 3.80
N LEU A 80 9.44 15.47 3.61
CA LEU A 80 9.88 14.63 4.73
C LEU A 80 11.20 15.08 5.33
N CYS A 81 12.13 15.56 4.50
CA CYS A 81 13.39 16.11 5.00
C CYS A 81 13.17 17.37 5.84
N GLU A 82 12.24 18.23 5.45
CA GLU A 82 11.90 19.40 6.24
C GLU A 82 11.30 19.03 7.60
N ILE A 83 10.39 18.07 7.59
CA ILE A 83 9.79 17.58 8.83
C ILE A 83 10.87 16.92 9.71
N TYR A 84 11.78 16.16 9.12
CA TYR A 84 12.89 15.53 9.83
C TYR A 84 13.76 16.57 10.54
N ARG A 85 14.11 17.66 9.86
CA ARG A 85 14.96 18.72 10.44
C ARG A 85 14.34 19.38 11.65
N GLN A 86 13.01 19.46 11.67
CA GLN A 86 12.25 20.08 12.77
C GLN A 86 11.85 19.10 13.86
N ALA A 87 11.87 17.81 13.56
CA ALA A 87 11.45 16.79 14.49
C ALA A 87 12.48 16.59 15.62
N GLU A 88 11.98 16.19 16.77
CA GLU A 88 12.81 15.91 17.95
C GLU A 88 12.41 14.57 18.57
N GLY A 89 13.34 13.99 19.32
CA GLY A 89 13.10 12.76 20.06
C GLY A 89 12.90 11.53 19.18
N PRO A 90 12.08 10.57 19.64
CA PRO A 90 11.87 9.31 18.92
C PRO A 90 11.31 9.48 17.51
N GLN A 91 10.51 10.49 17.27
CA GLN A 91 9.93 10.75 15.96
C GLN A 91 11.00 11.03 14.91
N LYS A 92 12.05 11.72 15.28
CA LYS A 92 13.16 12.01 14.38
C LYS A 92 13.85 10.74 13.91
N MET A 93 14.06 9.79 14.80
CA MET A 93 14.67 8.50 14.46
C MET A 93 13.79 7.67 13.54
N ILE A 94 12.49 7.68 13.78
CA ILE A 94 11.53 6.97 12.93
C ILE A 94 11.49 7.59 11.53
N LEU A 95 11.49 8.92 11.42
CA LEU A 95 11.54 9.60 10.13
C LEU A 95 12.81 9.26 9.37
N LEU A 96 13.94 9.19 10.06
CA LEU A 96 15.22 8.79 9.44
C LEU A 96 15.14 7.37 8.88
N GLN A 97 14.53 6.45 9.63
CA GLN A 97 14.33 5.08 9.15
C GLN A 97 13.47 5.04 7.89
N ILE A 98 12.40 5.82 7.84
CA ILE A 98 11.53 5.91 6.66
C ILE A 98 12.30 6.47 5.47
N LEU A 99 13.05 7.53 5.66
CA LEU A 99 13.84 8.16 4.60
C LEU A 99 14.91 7.21 4.06
N ASN A 100 15.57 6.46 4.93
CA ASN A 100 16.58 5.49 4.51
C ASN A 100 15.97 4.30 3.77
N LYS A 101 14.73 3.94 4.08
CA LYS A 101 14.06 2.79 3.51
C LYS A 101 13.42 3.09 2.15
N TYR A 102 12.84 4.29 1.99
CA TYR A 102 12.05 4.65 0.83
C TYR A 102 12.62 5.84 0.05
N GLY A 103 13.64 6.50 0.56
CA GLY A 103 14.32 7.57 -0.14
C GLY A 103 15.33 7.05 -1.14
N PRO A 104 15.98 7.94 -1.89
CA PRO A 104 17.06 7.55 -2.79
C PRO A 104 18.25 6.99 -2.04
N ASP A 105 19.05 6.14 -2.73
CA ASP A 105 20.17 5.41 -2.12
C ASP A 105 21.20 6.29 -1.42
N LYS A 106 21.28 7.54 -1.81
CA LYS A 106 22.19 8.50 -1.18
C LYS A 106 21.38 9.68 -0.65
N LEU A 107 20.87 9.49 0.55
CA LEU A 107 20.18 10.56 1.24
C LEU A 107 21.20 11.31 2.11
N GLU A 108 21.51 12.51 1.72
CA GLU A 108 22.28 13.44 2.55
C GLU A 108 21.30 14.32 3.34
N ILE A 109 21.20 14.05 4.62
CA ILE A 109 20.34 14.80 5.51
C ILE A 109 21.20 15.60 6.49
#